data_8d5f95ef3ab3f74ffe11fe750f803e0c
#
_entry.id   8d5f95ef3ab3f74ffe11fe750f803e0c
#
_cell.length_a   1.000
_cell.length_b   1.000
_cell.length_c   1.000
_cell.angle_alpha   90.00
_cell.angle_beta   90.00
_cell.angle_gamma   90.00
#
_symmetry.space_group_name_H-M   'P 1'
#
loop_
_entity.id
_entity.type
_entity.pdbx_description
1 polymer ?
#
loop_
_entity_poly.entity_id
_entity_poly.type
_entity_poly.pdbx_seq_one_letter_code
_entity_poly.pdbx_strand_id
1 'polypeptide(L)'
;MLQRFSPPAGTASKAGAGVLALLAVPLLSAPASAHHLMELFHQHQPTALAGLLSGLGHPLLGPDHLVFLLALGLVGLRQSGRWLLALLATGLGGSAVGLVLPGLPGAEVLVALSLAAVGLVLCERLPRWLLLPAFAAHGYVLSTAVIGWEASPVAFYLLGLLISQGSLLLVSLRLIRRWAERCSPARLRLCAGLLIGSGAAFAWTTLVP
;
A
#
# COMPACT_ATOMS: atom_id res chain seq x y z
N MET A 1 -29.71 21.97 44.09
CA MET A 1 -28.60 22.33 43.18
C MET A 1 -28.22 21.10 42.38
N LEU A 2 -28.87 20.89 41.21
CA LEU A 2 -28.68 19.71 40.35
C LEU A 2 -27.60 20.02 39.31
N GLN A 3 -26.42 19.43 39.47
CA GLN A 3 -25.38 19.48 38.44
C GLN A 3 -25.82 18.66 37.24
N ARG A 4 -26.02 19.33 36.10
CA ARG A 4 -26.24 18.72 34.80
C ARG A 4 -24.93 18.06 34.37
N PHE A 5 -24.88 16.73 34.35
CA PHE A 5 -23.84 15.99 33.64
C PHE A 5 -24.05 16.19 32.15
N SER A 6 -23.23 17.05 31.53
CA SER A 6 -23.08 17.08 30.07
C SER A 6 -22.15 15.93 29.65
N PRO A 7 -22.56 15.06 28.75
CA PRO A 7 -21.65 14.02 28.24
C PRO A 7 -20.50 14.66 27.47
N PRO A 8 -19.29 14.10 27.49
CA PRO A 8 -18.14 14.67 26.80
C PRO A 8 -18.38 14.62 25.29
N ALA A 9 -18.36 15.80 24.67
CA ALA A 9 -18.59 16.03 23.23
C ALA A 9 -17.47 15.46 22.32
N GLY A 10 -16.95 14.27 22.57
CA GLY A 10 -15.82 13.71 21.84
C GLY A 10 -16.00 12.30 21.26
N THR A 11 -17.04 11.57 21.69
CA THR A 11 -17.21 10.15 21.33
C THR A 11 -17.98 9.94 20.02
N ALA A 12 -18.95 10.80 19.71
CA ALA A 12 -19.76 10.70 18.48
C ALA A 12 -18.94 10.98 17.20
N SER A 13 -17.95 11.89 17.25
CA SER A 13 -17.11 12.22 16.09
C SER A 13 -16.11 11.11 15.73
N LYS A 14 -15.68 10.31 16.71
CA LYS A 14 -14.70 9.22 16.49
C LYS A 14 -15.33 7.98 15.88
N ALA A 15 -16.57 7.66 16.25
CA ALA A 15 -17.35 6.58 15.66
C ALA A 15 -17.75 6.90 14.20
N GLY A 16 -18.12 8.17 13.93
CA GLY A 16 -18.48 8.63 12.58
C GLY A 16 -17.30 8.56 11.58
N ALA A 17 -16.10 8.91 12.01
CA ALA A 17 -14.91 8.82 11.16
C ALA A 17 -14.53 7.36 10.82
N GLY A 18 -14.69 6.43 11.77
CA GLY A 18 -14.46 5.00 11.53
C GLY A 18 -15.50 4.39 10.57
N VAL A 19 -16.77 4.76 10.70
CA VAL A 19 -17.84 4.31 9.80
C VAL A 19 -17.65 4.89 8.39
N LEU A 20 -17.29 6.17 8.26
CA LEU A 20 -16.99 6.78 6.96
C LEU A 20 -15.79 6.13 6.27
N ALA A 21 -14.74 5.77 7.03
CA ALA A 21 -13.60 5.04 6.49
C ALA A 21 -14.00 3.62 6.03
N LEU A 22 -14.79 2.91 6.81
CA LEU A 22 -15.32 1.59 6.45
C LEU A 22 -16.24 1.63 5.22
N LEU A 23 -17.01 2.69 5.03
CA LEU A 23 -17.88 2.87 3.86
C LEU A 23 -17.11 3.37 2.62
N ALA A 24 -16.02 4.12 2.81
CA ALA A 24 -15.19 4.60 1.70
C ALA A 24 -14.30 3.51 1.10
N VAL A 25 -13.88 2.51 1.89
CA VAL A 25 -12.98 1.44 1.43
C VAL A 25 -13.57 0.61 0.28
N PRO A 26 -14.83 0.14 0.30
CA PRO A 26 -15.39 -0.60 -0.84
C PRO A 26 -15.54 0.26 -2.10
N LEU A 27 -15.71 1.58 -1.97
CA LEU A 27 -15.76 2.51 -3.11
C LEU A 27 -14.38 2.74 -3.75
N LEU A 28 -13.29 2.51 -3.00
CA LEU A 28 -11.91 2.61 -3.45
C LEU A 28 -11.32 1.27 -3.88
N SER A 29 -12.01 0.17 -3.62
CA SER A 29 -11.54 -1.20 -3.92
C SER A 29 -11.86 -1.67 -5.35
N ALA A 30 -11.93 -0.77 -6.32
CA ALA A 30 -11.88 -1.18 -7.71
C ALA A 30 -10.54 -1.92 -7.95
N PRO A 31 -10.55 -3.11 -8.58
CA PRO A 31 -9.32 -3.81 -8.91
C PRO A 31 -8.45 -2.89 -9.76
N ALA A 32 -7.28 -2.54 -9.26
CA ALA A 32 -6.32 -1.71 -9.97
C ALA A 32 -5.70 -2.53 -11.11
N SER A 33 -6.46 -2.69 -12.18
CA SER A 33 -6.00 -3.40 -13.35
C SER A 33 -5.06 -2.49 -14.12
N ALA A 34 -3.75 -2.78 -14.10
CA ALA A 34 -2.79 -2.17 -15.03
C ALA A 34 -3.20 -2.39 -16.51
N HIS A 35 -4.07 -3.34 -16.75
CA HIS A 35 -4.76 -3.55 -18.03
C HIS A 35 -5.52 -2.29 -18.50
N HIS A 36 -6.12 -1.51 -17.59
CA HIS A 36 -6.81 -0.27 -17.97
C HIS A 36 -5.89 0.80 -18.57
N LEU A 37 -4.63 0.85 -18.16
CA LEU A 37 -3.66 1.76 -18.79
C LEU A 37 -3.31 1.33 -20.21
N MET A 38 -3.25 0.02 -20.47
CA MET A 38 -3.00 -0.50 -21.83
C MET A 38 -4.20 -0.32 -22.76
N GLU A 39 -5.42 -0.48 -22.24
CA GLU A 39 -6.66 -0.18 -22.98
C GLU A 39 -6.72 1.29 -23.39
N LEU A 40 -6.29 2.21 -22.52
CA LEU A 40 -6.19 3.64 -22.83
C LEU A 40 -5.24 3.95 -23.99
N PHE A 41 -4.19 3.16 -24.18
CA PHE A 41 -3.20 3.35 -25.26
C PHE A 41 -3.54 2.59 -26.53
N HIS A 42 -4.66 1.82 -26.59
CA HIS A 42 -5.10 1.02 -27.76
C HIS A 42 -3.99 0.17 -28.39
N GLN A 43 -3.00 -0.29 -27.60
CA GLN A 43 -1.86 -1.02 -28.11
C GLN A 43 -2.05 -2.52 -27.96
N HIS A 44 -2.01 -3.25 -29.08
CA HIS A 44 -2.08 -4.70 -29.10
C HIS A 44 -0.78 -5.37 -28.61
N GLN A 45 0.34 -4.65 -28.60
CA GLN A 45 1.62 -5.13 -28.07
C GLN A 45 2.26 -4.07 -27.18
N PRO A 46 2.74 -4.43 -25.97
CA PRO A 46 3.37 -3.48 -25.07
C PRO A 46 4.73 -3.01 -25.64
N THR A 47 4.90 -1.70 -25.72
CA THR A 47 6.18 -1.08 -26.05
C THR A 47 7.00 -0.79 -24.79
N ALA A 48 8.30 -0.50 -24.94
CA ALA A 48 9.14 -0.07 -23.83
C ALA A 48 8.56 1.16 -23.09
N LEU A 49 8.03 2.14 -23.83
CA LEU A 49 7.39 3.32 -23.23
C LEU A 49 6.11 2.97 -22.49
N ALA A 50 5.26 2.11 -23.05
CA ALA A 50 4.06 1.62 -22.38
C ALA A 50 4.41 0.86 -21.08
N GLY A 51 5.46 0.03 -21.12
CA GLY A 51 5.99 -0.63 -19.93
C GLY A 51 6.41 0.37 -18.85
N LEU A 52 7.20 1.37 -19.20
CA LEU A 52 7.66 2.41 -18.26
C LEU A 52 6.47 3.16 -17.62
N LEU A 53 5.54 3.64 -18.45
CA LEU A 53 4.37 4.38 -17.97
C LEU A 53 3.45 3.52 -17.10
N SER A 54 3.25 2.25 -17.47
CA SER A 54 2.50 1.28 -16.65
C SER A 54 3.16 1.05 -15.30
N GLY A 55 4.48 0.85 -15.26
CA GLY A 55 5.23 0.70 -14.01
C GLY A 55 5.21 1.95 -13.14
N LEU A 56 5.27 3.15 -13.72
CA LEU A 56 5.12 4.41 -13.00
C LEU A 56 3.72 4.57 -12.41
N GLY A 57 2.69 4.23 -13.17
CA GLY A 57 1.29 4.42 -12.80
C GLY A 57 0.78 3.39 -11.81
N HIS A 58 1.22 2.14 -11.89
CA HIS A 58 0.64 1.03 -11.15
C HIS A 58 0.58 1.26 -9.62
N PRO A 59 1.68 1.65 -8.93
CA PRO A 59 1.62 1.90 -7.49
C PRO A 59 0.80 3.15 -7.12
N LEU A 60 0.56 4.05 -8.06
CA LEU A 60 -0.24 5.26 -7.84
C LEU A 60 -1.74 4.99 -8.01
N LEU A 61 -2.10 4.08 -8.91
CA LEU A 61 -3.48 3.76 -9.26
C LEU A 61 -4.04 2.62 -8.40
N GLY A 62 -3.17 1.81 -7.77
CA GLY A 62 -3.56 0.81 -6.77
C GLY A 62 -3.74 1.45 -5.39
N PRO A 63 -4.96 1.64 -4.88
CA PRO A 63 -5.17 2.32 -3.61
C PRO A 63 -4.52 1.60 -2.42
N ASP A 64 -4.48 0.28 -2.43
CA ASP A 64 -3.81 -0.56 -1.44
C ASP A 64 -2.29 -0.36 -1.48
N HIS A 65 -1.68 -0.36 -2.66
CA HIS A 65 -0.25 -0.11 -2.86
C HIS A 65 0.13 1.31 -2.45
N LEU A 66 -0.66 2.31 -2.88
CA LEU A 66 -0.42 3.71 -2.54
C LEU A 66 -0.50 3.95 -1.02
N VAL A 67 -1.58 3.46 -0.39
CA VAL A 67 -1.78 3.60 1.06
C VAL A 67 -0.69 2.88 1.83
N PHE A 68 -0.29 1.67 1.42
CA PHE A 68 0.82 0.95 2.05
C PHE A 68 2.12 1.75 2.00
N LEU A 69 2.54 2.23 0.82
CA LEU A 69 3.78 3.00 0.66
C LEU A 69 3.78 4.30 1.48
N LEU A 70 2.65 5.00 1.51
CA LEU A 70 2.50 6.21 2.31
C LEU A 70 2.48 5.92 3.81
N ALA A 71 1.86 4.82 4.24
CA ALA A 71 1.76 4.42 5.64
C ALA A 71 3.12 4.01 6.25
N LEU A 72 4.09 3.60 5.44
CA LEU A 72 5.47 3.34 5.91
C LEU A 72 6.10 4.55 6.60
N GLY A 73 5.73 5.78 6.20
CA GLY A 73 6.17 7.00 6.88
C GLY A 73 5.62 7.15 8.32
N LEU A 74 4.42 6.60 8.60
CA LEU A 74 3.82 6.65 9.93
C LEU A 74 4.58 5.80 10.95
N VAL A 75 5.18 4.71 10.51
CA VAL A 75 5.94 3.80 11.38
C VAL A 75 7.18 4.48 11.97
N GLY A 76 7.47 5.71 11.54
CA GLY A 76 8.61 6.49 12.06
C GLY A 76 9.92 5.74 11.85
N LEU A 77 10.10 5.16 10.67
CA LEU A 77 11.34 4.49 10.30
C LEU A 77 12.48 5.51 10.41
N ARG A 78 13.06 5.63 11.61
CA ARG A 78 14.33 6.32 11.86
C ARG A 78 15.44 5.54 11.17
N GLN A 79 15.35 5.44 9.83
CA GLN A 79 16.14 4.44 9.15
C GLN A 79 17.18 5.14 8.28
N SER A 80 18.35 4.56 8.36
CA SER A 80 19.46 4.83 7.44
C SER A 80 19.02 4.54 6.00
N GLY A 81 19.73 5.08 5.01
CA GLY A 81 19.51 4.75 3.60
C GLY A 81 19.54 3.24 3.30
N ARG A 82 20.20 2.45 4.16
CA ARG A 82 20.23 0.97 4.07
C ARG A 82 18.84 0.33 4.18
N TRP A 83 17.96 0.87 5.04
CA TRP A 83 16.60 0.37 5.17
C TRP A 83 15.73 0.68 3.96
N LEU A 84 15.86 1.89 3.42
CA LEU A 84 15.22 2.26 2.16
C LEU A 84 15.62 1.30 1.03
N LEU A 85 16.92 1.05 0.90
CA LEU A 85 17.45 0.09 -0.09
C LEU A 85 16.91 -1.32 0.16
N ALA A 86 16.82 -1.77 1.42
CA ALA A 86 16.28 -3.08 1.77
C ALA A 86 14.80 -3.20 1.36
N LEU A 87 13.98 -2.19 1.65
CA LEU A 87 12.57 -2.16 1.22
C LEU A 87 12.46 -2.22 -0.30
N LEU A 88 13.17 -1.37 -1.04
CA LEU A 88 13.15 -1.37 -2.50
C LEU A 88 13.64 -2.71 -3.08
N ALA A 89 14.72 -3.26 -2.52
CA ALA A 89 15.25 -4.55 -2.95
C ALA A 89 14.25 -5.68 -2.72
N THR A 90 13.55 -5.70 -1.58
CA THR A 90 12.52 -6.71 -1.31
C THR A 90 11.29 -6.54 -2.20
N GLY A 91 10.86 -5.32 -2.49
CA GLY A 91 9.78 -5.05 -3.43
C GLY A 91 10.10 -5.52 -4.84
N LEU A 92 11.26 -5.13 -5.39
CA LEU A 92 11.71 -5.58 -6.71
C LEU A 92 12.00 -7.10 -6.73
N GLY A 93 12.55 -7.64 -5.65
CA GLY A 93 12.72 -9.09 -5.50
C GLY A 93 11.40 -9.83 -5.55
N GLY A 94 10.37 -9.30 -4.89
CA GLY A 94 9.01 -9.80 -4.98
C GLY A 94 8.48 -9.78 -6.43
N SER A 95 8.70 -8.67 -7.15
CA SER A 95 8.32 -8.58 -8.58
C SER A 95 9.05 -9.62 -9.43
N ALA A 96 10.34 -9.83 -9.21
CA ALA A 96 11.10 -10.85 -9.92
C ALA A 96 10.56 -12.27 -9.63
N VAL A 97 10.23 -12.57 -8.37
CA VAL A 97 9.62 -13.85 -7.99
C VAL A 97 8.27 -14.03 -8.67
N GLY A 98 7.42 -12.99 -8.71
CA GLY A 98 6.11 -13.06 -9.35
C GLY A 98 6.17 -13.27 -10.86
N LEU A 99 7.23 -12.78 -11.53
CA LEU A 99 7.47 -13.05 -12.96
C LEU A 99 7.88 -14.50 -13.22
N VAL A 100 8.68 -15.10 -12.32
CA VAL A 100 9.21 -16.47 -12.49
C VAL A 100 8.20 -17.52 -11.98
N LEU A 101 7.49 -17.23 -10.91
CA LEU A 101 6.55 -18.11 -10.22
C LEU A 101 5.19 -17.43 -10.05
N PRO A 102 4.46 -17.15 -11.14
CA PRO A 102 3.15 -16.51 -11.06
C PRO A 102 2.09 -17.42 -10.46
N GLY A 103 0.98 -16.82 -10.01
CA GLY A 103 -0.21 -17.56 -9.60
C GLY A 103 -0.19 -18.05 -8.15
N LEU A 104 0.56 -17.41 -7.25
CA LEU A 104 0.53 -17.73 -5.82
C LEU A 104 -0.88 -17.50 -5.25
N PRO A 105 -1.57 -18.57 -4.79
CA PRO A 105 -2.89 -18.40 -4.19
C PRO A 105 -2.83 -17.51 -2.94
N GLY A 106 -3.77 -16.57 -2.84
CA GLY A 106 -3.86 -15.68 -1.69
C GLY A 106 -2.85 -14.52 -1.68
N ALA A 107 -2.11 -14.27 -2.77
CA ALA A 107 -1.17 -13.15 -2.86
C ALA A 107 -1.88 -11.80 -2.62
N GLU A 108 -3.06 -11.59 -3.18
CA GLU A 108 -3.89 -10.38 -2.96
C GLU A 108 -4.30 -10.24 -1.49
N VAL A 109 -4.62 -11.35 -0.82
CA VAL A 109 -4.92 -11.36 0.61
C VAL A 109 -3.69 -10.93 1.43
N LEU A 110 -2.49 -11.38 1.04
CA LEU A 110 -1.24 -10.96 1.70
C LEU A 110 -0.99 -9.46 1.53
N VAL A 111 -1.27 -8.91 0.34
CA VAL A 111 -1.19 -7.46 0.09
C VAL A 111 -2.20 -6.72 0.97
N ALA A 112 -3.43 -7.15 1.03
CA ALA A 112 -4.45 -6.55 1.88
C ALA A 112 -4.06 -6.59 3.37
N LEU A 113 -3.61 -7.74 3.86
CA LEU A 113 -3.17 -7.93 5.24
C LEU A 113 -1.89 -7.14 5.58
N SER A 114 -1.09 -6.77 4.59
CA SER A 114 0.09 -5.93 4.81
C SER A 114 -0.24 -4.55 5.35
N LEU A 115 -1.39 -3.98 4.97
CA LEU A 115 -1.91 -2.73 5.54
C LEU A 115 -2.22 -2.89 7.04
N ALA A 116 -2.87 -4.00 7.40
CA ALA A 116 -3.11 -4.31 8.80
C ALA A 116 -1.79 -4.51 9.57
N ALA A 117 -0.79 -5.13 8.94
CA ALA A 117 0.53 -5.31 9.52
C ALA A 117 1.22 -3.95 9.79
N VAL A 118 1.15 -2.97 8.87
CA VAL A 118 1.66 -1.61 9.12
C VAL A 118 0.96 -0.97 10.33
N GLY A 119 -0.36 -1.09 10.43
CA GLY A 119 -1.12 -0.59 11.58
C GLY A 119 -0.70 -1.25 12.90
N LEU A 120 -0.50 -2.57 12.90
CA LEU A 120 -0.03 -3.31 14.08
C LEU A 120 1.42 -2.96 14.45
N VAL A 121 2.30 -2.74 13.47
CA VAL A 121 3.67 -2.25 13.71
C VAL A 121 3.63 -0.84 14.31
N LEU A 122 2.73 0.03 13.84
CA LEU A 122 2.54 1.37 14.39
C LEU A 122 2.05 1.34 15.86
N CYS A 123 1.26 0.32 16.22
CA CYS A 123 0.84 0.03 17.59
C CYS A 123 1.87 -0.76 18.41
N GLU A 124 3.08 -0.98 17.90
CA GLU A 124 4.16 -1.78 18.55
C GLU A 124 3.73 -3.23 18.88
N ARG A 125 2.76 -3.77 18.16
CA ARG A 125 2.27 -5.15 18.30
C ARG A 125 3.03 -6.14 17.41
N LEU A 126 3.64 -5.66 16.33
CA LEU A 126 4.45 -6.45 15.42
C LEU A 126 5.83 -5.80 15.23
N PRO A 127 6.87 -6.61 14.99
CA PRO A 127 8.20 -6.10 14.73
C PRO A 127 8.32 -5.50 13.31
N ARG A 128 9.12 -4.45 13.18
CA ARG A 128 9.27 -3.67 11.93
C ARG A 128 9.83 -4.48 10.76
N TRP A 129 10.62 -5.53 11.02
CA TRP A 129 11.18 -6.35 9.95
C TRP A 129 10.11 -7.05 9.10
N LEU A 130 8.88 -7.24 9.63
CA LEU A 130 7.76 -7.79 8.87
C LEU A 130 7.32 -6.90 7.69
N LEU A 131 7.72 -5.63 7.68
CA LEU A 131 7.48 -4.74 6.54
C LEU A 131 8.28 -5.14 5.29
N LEU A 132 9.39 -5.89 5.44
CA LEU A 132 10.16 -6.39 4.30
C LEU A 132 9.38 -7.45 3.51
N PRO A 133 8.94 -8.58 4.10
CA PRO A 133 8.12 -9.54 3.38
C PRO A 133 6.76 -8.96 2.95
N ALA A 134 6.19 -8.03 3.73
CA ALA A 134 5.00 -7.31 3.31
C ALA A 134 5.24 -6.53 2.01
N PHE A 135 6.38 -5.84 1.87
CA PHE A 135 6.71 -5.13 0.63
C PHE A 135 7.05 -6.07 -0.52
N ALA A 136 7.66 -7.23 -0.24
CA ALA A 136 7.87 -8.27 -1.24
C ALA A 136 6.53 -8.80 -1.82
N ALA A 137 5.50 -8.97 -0.97
CA ALA A 137 4.16 -9.37 -1.42
C ALA A 137 3.54 -8.33 -2.37
N HIS A 138 3.68 -7.02 -2.08
CA HIS A 138 3.26 -5.97 -3.01
C HIS A 138 4.00 -6.05 -4.34
N GLY A 139 5.33 -6.23 -4.32
CA GLY A 139 6.11 -6.41 -5.53
C GLY A 139 5.66 -7.61 -6.35
N TYR A 140 5.40 -8.73 -5.68
CA TYR A 140 4.91 -9.95 -6.30
C TYR A 140 3.62 -9.70 -7.10
N VAL A 141 2.62 -9.11 -6.47
CA VAL A 141 1.33 -8.84 -7.11
C VAL A 141 1.46 -7.82 -8.24
N LEU A 142 2.29 -6.78 -8.07
CA LEU A 142 2.54 -5.79 -9.12
C LEU A 142 3.08 -6.41 -10.42
N SER A 143 3.80 -7.52 -10.34
CA SER A 143 4.33 -8.20 -11.54
C SER A 143 3.27 -8.96 -12.35
N THR A 144 2.11 -9.27 -11.77
CA THR A 144 1.05 -10.02 -12.48
C THR A 144 0.54 -9.28 -13.71
N ALA A 145 0.61 -7.95 -13.71
CA ALA A 145 0.16 -7.09 -14.80
C ALA A 145 0.97 -7.23 -16.10
N VAL A 146 2.17 -7.78 -16.02
CA VAL A 146 3.11 -7.87 -17.16
C VAL A 146 3.49 -9.31 -17.52
N ILE A 147 2.77 -10.28 -16.97
CA ILE A 147 2.95 -11.68 -17.32
C ILE A 147 2.62 -11.86 -18.82
N GLY A 148 3.52 -12.53 -19.53
CA GLY A 148 3.38 -12.76 -20.96
C GLY A 148 3.90 -11.63 -21.85
N TRP A 149 4.43 -10.54 -21.29
CA TRP A 149 5.08 -9.49 -22.06
C TRP A 149 6.50 -9.91 -22.48
N GLU A 150 7.00 -9.28 -23.56
CA GLU A 150 8.39 -9.43 -23.99
C GLU A 150 9.36 -8.83 -22.95
N ALA A 151 10.62 -9.27 -23.00
CA ALA A 151 11.64 -8.87 -22.02
C ALA A 151 11.87 -7.35 -21.97
N SER A 152 11.84 -6.65 -23.12
CA SER A 152 12.10 -5.20 -23.15
C SER A 152 11.01 -4.41 -22.41
N PRO A 153 9.70 -4.53 -22.73
CA PRO A 153 8.64 -3.87 -21.96
C PRO A 153 8.65 -4.21 -20.47
N VAL A 154 8.95 -5.47 -20.10
CA VAL A 154 9.06 -5.88 -18.68
C VAL A 154 10.19 -5.15 -17.98
N ALA A 155 11.37 -5.03 -18.58
CA ALA A 155 12.49 -4.28 -18.00
C ALA A 155 12.14 -2.81 -17.75
N PHE A 156 11.48 -2.17 -18.72
CA PHE A 156 11.01 -0.78 -18.55
C PHE A 156 9.89 -0.65 -17.51
N TYR A 157 9.01 -1.65 -17.40
CA TYR A 157 8.01 -1.70 -16.34
C TYR A 157 8.67 -1.77 -14.96
N LEU A 158 9.65 -2.66 -14.74
CA LEU A 158 10.40 -2.74 -13.49
C LEU A 158 11.14 -1.44 -13.17
N LEU A 159 11.69 -0.76 -14.18
CA LEU A 159 12.28 0.57 -14.01
C LEU A 159 11.25 1.59 -13.56
N GLY A 160 10.07 1.60 -14.16
CA GLY A 160 8.94 2.45 -13.76
C GLY A 160 8.51 2.17 -12.33
N LEU A 161 8.39 0.90 -11.94
CA LEU A 161 8.10 0.50 -10.55
C LEU A 161 9.17 1.01 -9.57
N LEU A 162 10.45 0.86 -9.90
CA LEU A 162 11.54 1.33 -9.05
C LEU A 162 11.46 2.84 -8.83
N ILE A 163 11.22 3.62 -9.88
CA ILE A 163 11.11 5.08 -9.81
C ILE A 163 9.88 5.47 -8.98
N SER A 164 8.72 4.88 -9.25
CA SER A 164 7.46 5.19 -8.58
C SER A 164 7.49 4.81 -7.10
N GLN A 165 7.83 3.56 -6.78
CA GLN A 165 7.95 3.09 -5.40
C GLN A 165 9.02 3.85 -4.62
N GLY A 166 10.19 4.09 -5.24
CA GLY A 166 11.27 4.85 -4.65
C GLY A 166 10.85 6.29 -4.31
N SER A 167 10.18 6.96 -5.25
CA SER A 167 9.67 8.31 -5.07
C SER A 167 8.61 8.39 -3.97
N LEU A 168 7.61 7.50 -4.00
CA LEU A 168 6.56 7.43 -2.98
C LEU A 168 7.13 7.12 -1.60
N LEU A 169 8.09 6.20 -1.51
CA LEU A 169 8.75 5.86 -0.25
C LEU A 169 9.57 7.04 0.29
N LEU A 170 10.29 7.77 -0.57
CA LEU A 170 11.01 8.98 -0.17
C LEU A 170 10.06 10.08 0.31
N VAL A 171 8.95 10.30 -0.40
CA VAL A 171 7.88 11.24 0.01
C VAL A 171 7.32 10.83 1.37
N SER A 172 6.96 9.55 1.52
CA SER A 172 6.46 8.99 2.76
C SER A 172 7.43 9.21 3.92
N LEU A 173 8.69 8.82 3.76
CA LEU A 173 9.70 8.95 4.81
C LEU A 173 10.10 10.40 5.11
N ARG A 174 9.88 11.35 4.21
CA ARG A 174 10.17 12.77 4.45
C ARG A 174 8.97 13.55 4.95
N LEU A 175 7.82 13.42 4.31
CA LEU A 175 6.63 14.23 4.60
C LEU A 175 5.72 13.57 5.64
N ILE A 176 5.31 12.33 5.40
CA ILE A 176 4.38 11.62 6.30
C ILE A 176 5.03 11.38 7.66
N ARG A 177 6.31 11.03 7.68
CA ARG A 177 7.05 10.89 8.92
C ARG A 177 7.12 12.20 9.72
N ARG A 178 7.46 13.34 9.07
CA ARG A 178 7.49 14.64 9.73
C ARG A 178 6.13 15.03 10.29
N TRP A 179 5.06 14.69 9.59
CA TRP A 179 3.70 14.87 10.08
C TRP A 179 3.41 13.96 11.27
N ALA A 180 3.77 12.67 11.19
CA ALA A 180 3.60 11.70 12.26
C ALA A 180 4.33 12.09 13.55
N GLU A 181 5.55 12.67 13.46
CA GLU A 181 6.33 13.17 14.58
C GLU A 181 5.63 14.31 15.33
N ARG A 182 4.70 15.02 14.67
CA ARG A 182 3.89 16.10 15.27
C ARG A 182 2.51 15.63 15.75
N CYS A 183 2.15 14.38 15.48
CA CYS A 183 0.87 13.84 15.87
C CYS A 183 0.85 13.39 17.32
N SER A 184 -0.30 13.60 17.99
CA SER A 184 -0.52 13.00 19.31
C SER A 184 -0.61 11.46 19.21
N PRO A 185 -0.27 10.73 20.27
CA PRO A 185 -0.43 9.26 20.30
C PRO A 185 -1.85 8.79 19.98
N ALA A 186 -2.87 9.59 20.30
CA ALA A 186 -4.26 9.29 19.96
C ALA A 186 -4.51 9.34 18.45
N ARG A 187 -3.93 10.32 17.73
CA ARG A 187 -4.02 10.41 16.27
C ARG A 187 -3.29 9.27 15.58
N LEU A 188 -2.10 8.89 16.08
CA LEU A 188 -1.35 7.75 15.52
C LEU A 188 -2.12 6.43 15.73
N ARG A 189 -2.75 6.22 16.91
CA ARG A 189 -3.62 5.06 17.12
C ARG A 189 -4.85 5.05 16.21
N LEU A 190 -5.42 6.22 15.91
CA LEU A 190 -6.50 6.33 14.94
C LEU A 190 -6.02 5.91 13.53
N CYS A 191 -4.87 6.42 13.08
CA CYS A 191 -4.27 6.01 11.82
C CYS A 191 -4.01 4.50 11.77
N ALA A 192 -3.46 3.93 12.85
CA ALA A 192 -3.26 2.49 12.96
C ALA A 192 -4.58 1.71 12.84
N GLY A 193 -5.62 2.15 13.54
CA GLY A 193 -6.96 1.55 13.45
C GLY A 193 -7.55 1.62 12.04
N LEU A 194 -7.37 2.75 11.33
CA LEU A 194 -7.79 2.89 9.94
C LEU A 194 -7.04 1.92 9.01
N LEU A 195 -5.72 1.79 9.17
CA LEU A 195 -4.92 0.85 8.38
C LEU A 195 -5.32 -0.61 8.63
N ILE A 196 -5.54 -0.99 9.90
CA ILE A 196 -5.99 -2.33 10.26
C ILE A 196 -7.38 -2.60 9.65
N GLY A 197 -8.30 -1.65 9.80
CA GLY A 197 -9.65 -1.75 9.24
C GLY A 197 -9.66 -1.84 7.71
N SER A 198 -8.86 -1.00 7.04
CA SER A 198 -8.72 -1.03 5.58
C SER A 198 -8.13 -2.36 5.11
N GLY A 199 -7.06 -2.84 5.75
CA GLY A 199 -6.46 -4.13 5.42
C GLY A 199 -7.44 -5.31 5.60
N ALA A 200 -8.22 -5.30 6.67
CA ALA A 200 -9.25 -6.31 6.90
C ALA A 200 -10.38 -6.23 5.84
N ALA A 201 -10.80 -5.02 5.46
CA ALA A 201 -11.84 -4.82 4.45
C ALA A 201 -11.38 -5.27 3.06
N PHE A 202 -10.14 -4.91 2.64
CA PHE A 202 -9.58 -5.40 1.38
C PHE A 202 -9.43 -6.93 1.37
N ALA A 203 -8.94 -7.53 2.48
CA ALA A 203 -8.86 -8.99 2.59
C ALA A 203 -10.24 -9.64 2.47
N TRP A 204 -11.27 -9.05 3.10
CA TRP A 204 -12.63 -9.53 2.99
C TRP A 204 -13.16 -9.50 1.56
N THR A 205 -13.01 -8.38 0.84
CA THR A 205 -13.48 -8.26 -0.56
C THR A 205 -12.74 -9.19 -1.53
N THR A 206 -11.51 -9.60 -1.18
CA THR A 206 -10.74 -10.58 -1.94
C THR A 206 -11.21 -12.01 -1.68
N LEU A 207 -11.66 -12.32 -0.45
CA LEU A 207 -12.09 -13.67 -0.04
C LEU A 207 -13.56 -13.93 -0.34
N VAL A 208 -14.38 -12.87 -0.38
CA VAL A 208 -15.83 -12.94 -0.59
C VAL A 208 -16.16 -12.04 -1.78
N PRO A 209 -16.06 -12.57 -3.01
CA PRO A 209 -16.31 -11.83 -4.25
C PRO A 209 -17.79 -11.48 -4.46
#